data_9378063c0392efec4a143d7ce66cd5c8
#
_entry.id   9378063c0392efec4a143d7ce66cd5c8
#
_cell.length_a   1.000
_cell.length_b   1.000
_cell.length_c   1.000
_cell.angle_alpha   90.00
_cell.angle_beta   90.00
_cell.angle_gamma   90.00
#
_symmetry.space_group_name_H-M   'P 1'
#
loop_
_entity.id
_entity.type
_entity.pdbx_description
1 polymer ?
#
loop_
_entity_poly.entity_id
_entity_poly.type
_entity_poly.pdbx_seq_one_letter_code
_entity_poly.pdbx_strand_id
1 'polypeptide(L)'
;MSVDIILYSLRAIDSPEYAEKNFFGENCKIIYAKAEKYPGKVLNKALKKCQNSYVLITTADCVFEKDFEKNIDKFEVEHPNFARAEMRTYPKEREYHYSPVTFQTEYVSAFPTVFNREKLEKIGGFDENLTEFLGEDTSLRFKADGEILYYLPFVGCSVTVDCNENRKYLNEVGSKLILSKKYKYKPGNREFWQEFKSPKSFPGVRKLLLKEYAKDSFAALKYTFKNNFKKIEYNPNFAPKRGDYPREFVKEEPLVSVVVRTHKRKEVLRRTLKSLENQLYKNFEIVIVEDGENTAENMVKSDFPSLNINYFATGENVGRGRAGNIGIERAKGKYVCFLDDDDYYYADCISTFVAKLEENPHAGLAVSGVMAFQVSITNIDPFEFAVTNMYPVSFDHITLMDMCVKCRIPMSCGMFRRELYDKVGGMREDIGGDEDWAMWLKFLSVSKRTDIAKPDIPKALSMFGYPRDIAVAKKREENYAVFDKIMLSDESIVFTVTKDEITLWQNTVKADVEHLKSIGAEKEYISTLPCLGCQNIEPTGDEISLTPKQINMYYHYLYNKYVNE
;
A
#
# COMPACT_ATOMS: atom_id res chain seq x y z
N MET A 1 -12.52 -4.82 27.17
CA MET A 1 -11.93 -3.49 27.52
C MET A 1 -13.05 -2.51 27.80
N SER A 2 -12.96 -1.72 28.85
CA SER A 2 -13.93 -0.62 29.07
C SER A 2 -13.41 0.64 28.40
N VAL A 3 -14.20 1.19 27.47
CA VAL A 3 -13.82 2.34 26.65
C VAL A 3 -14.83 3.46 26.84
N ASP A 4 -14.39 4.67 27.16
CA ASP A 4 -15.22 5.85 27.04
C ASP A 4 -15.16 6.36 25.59
N ILE A 5 -16.27 6.88 25.07
CA ILE A 5 -16.37 7.33 23.68
C ILE A 5 -16.57 8.84 23.66
N ILE A 6 -15.62 9.56 23.09
CA ILE A 6 -15.80 10.97 22.78
C ILE A 6 -16.31 11.10 21.35
N LEU A 7 -17.57 11.49 21.22
CA LEU A 7 -18.24 11.71 19.96
C LEU A 7 -18.09 13.18 19.54
N TYR A 8 -17.15 13.44 18.61
CA TYR A 8 -16.88 14.77 18.10
C TYR A 8 -17.75 15.06 16.87
N SER A 9 -18.70 15.99 16.99
CA SER A 9 -19.67 16.27 15.93
C SER A 9 -20.14 17.72 15.90
N LEU A 10 -20.50 18.22 14.71
CA LEU A 10 -21.12 19.52 14.51
C LEU A 10 -22.58 19.58 15.00
N ARG A 11 -23.27 18.44 15.07
CA ARG A 11 -24.67 18.34 15.47
C ARG A 11 -24.79 17.54 16.76
N ALA A 12 -25.77 17.89 17.59
CA ALA A 12 -26.15 17.03 18.68
C ALA A 12 -26.74 15.73 18.11
N ILE A 13 -26.21 14.61 18.57
CA ILE A 13 -26.67 13.28 18.18
C ILE A 13 -27.24 12.65 19.43
N ASP A 14 -28.33 11.93 19.28
CA ASP A 14 -28.86 11.11 20.37
C ASP A 14 -27.85 10.00 20.70
N SER A 15 -27.26 10.10 21.89
CA SER A 15 -26.24 9.15 22.34
C SER A 15 -26.74 7.70 22.40
N PRO A 16 -27.98 7.40 22.83
CA PRO A 16 -28.53 6.06 22.77
C PRO A 16 -28.67 5.52 21.35
N GLU A 17 -29.22 6.32 20.41
CA GLU A 17 -29.35 5.93 19.01
C GLU A 17 -27.98 5.63 18.37
N TYR A 18 -26.98 6.45 18.65
CA TYR A 18 -25.62 6.23 18.16
C TYR A 18 -25.00 4.96 18.77
N ALA A 19 -25.21 4.70 20.05
CA ALA A 19 -24.71 3.52 20.72
C ALA A 19 -25.35 2.25 20.16
N GLU A 20 -26.67 2.23 19.98
CA GLU A 20 -27.39 1.11 19.39
C GLU A 20 -26.91 0.82 17.97
N LYS A 21 -26.77 1.86 17.16
CA LYS A 21 -26.29 1.76 15.78
C LYS A 21 -24.88 1.20 15.66
N ASN A 22 -24.00 1.48 16.63
CA ASN A 22 -22.62 1.02 16.65
C ASN A 22 -22.41 -0.20 17.56
N PHE A 23 -23.44 -0.68 18.25
CA PHE A 23 -23.43 -1.82 19.18
C PHE A 23 -22.37 -1.68 20.28
N PHE A 24 -22.18 -0.49 20.79
CA PHE A 24 -21.35 -0.28 21.97
C PHE A 24 -21.94 -0.97 23.18
N GLY A 25 -21.09 -1.64 23.95
CA GLY A 25 -21.51 -2.35 25.16
C GLY A 25 -22.06 -1.41 26.24
N GLU A 26 -22.81 -1.94 27.20
CA GLU A 26 -23.43 -1.18 28.30
C GLU A 26 -22.39 -0.42 29.18
N ASN A 27 -21.14 -0.86 29.16
CA ASN A 27 -20.04 -0.22 29.91
C ASN A 27 -19.37 0.94 29.18
N CYS A 28 -19.84 1.27 27.97
CA CYS A 28 -19.29 2.37 27.18
C CYS A 28 -20.06 3.68 27.48
N LYS A 29 -19.38 4.65 28.07
CA LYS A 29 -19.94 5.98 28.27
C LYS A 29 -19.69 6.86 27.06
N ILE A 30 -20.75 7.39 26.44
CA ILE A 30 -20.64 8.33 25.33
C ILE A 30 -20.64 9.77 25.85
N ILE A 31 -19.62 10.52 25.49
CA ILE A 31 -19.43 11.92 25.84
C ILE A 31 -19.49 12.75 24.55
N TYR A 32 -20.53 13.54 24.42
CA TYR A 32 -20.68 14.41 23.28
C TYR A 32 -19.75 15.64 23.36
N ALA A 33 -19.00 15.88 22.31
CA ALA A 33 -18.10 17.00 22.13
C ALA A 33 -18.50 17.78 20.87
N LYS A 34 -19.15 18.94 21.04
CA LYS A 34 -19.58 19.77 19.92
C LYS A 34 -18.37 20.29 19.15
N ALA A 35 -18.34 20.02 17.85
CA ALA A 35 -17.25 20.45 17.00
C ALA A 35 -17.16 21.98 16.91
N GLU A 36 -15.95 22.49 17.15
CA GLU A 36 -15.59 23.89 17.12
C GLU A 36 -14.35 24.12 16.25
N LYS A 37 -14.00 25.40 16.01
CA LYS A 37 -12.81 25.78 15.23
C LYS A 37 -11.51 25.19 15.78
N TYR A 38 -11.41 25.06 17.11
CA TYR A 38 -10.26 24.55 17.82
C TYR A 38 -10.63 23.25 18.53
N PRO A 39 -10.54 22.10 17.84
CA PRO A 39 -11.02 20.84 18.37
C PRO A 39 -10.30 20.42 19.65
N GLY A 40 -9.02 20.75 19.82
CA GLY A 40 -8.25 20.42 21.02
C GLY A 40 -8.90 20.91 22.32
N LYS A 41 -9.48 22.13 22.34
CA LYS A 41 -10.17 22.67 23.53
C LYS A 41 -11.37 21.83 23.93
N VAL A 42 -12.17 21.44 22.95
CA VAL A 42 -13.40 20.68 23.16
C VAL A 42 -13.09 19.25 23.58
N LEU A 43 -12.11 18.63 22.92
CA LEU A 43 -11.65 17.28 23.22
C LEU A 43 -11.04 17.19 24.63
N ASN A 44 -10.20 18.15 25.04
CA ASN A 44 -9.64 18.19 26.39
C ASN A 44 -10.73 18.35 27.47
N LYS A 45 -11.77 19.14 27.18
CA LYS A 45 -12.92 19.26 28.08
C LYS A 45 -13.72 17.96 28.19
N ALA A 46 -13.86 17.23 27.08
CA ALA A 46 -14.53 15.95 27.07
C ALA A 46 -13.69 14.87 27.77
N LEU A 47 -12.38 14.85 27.54
CA LEU A 47 -11.44 13.93 28.16
C LEU A 47 -11.51 13.93 29.69
N LYS A 48 -11.66 15.10 30.32
CA LYS A 48 -11.85 15.25 31.77
C LYS A 48 -13.11 14.57 32.34
N LYS A 49 -14.05 14.18 31.49
CA LYS A 49 -15.28 13.47 31.88
C LYS A 49 -15.16 11.96 31.72
N CYS A 50 -14.08 11.49 31.10
CA CYS A 50 -13.77 10.10 30.91
C CYS A 50 -13.30 9.47 32.22
N GLN A 51 -13.64 8.18 32.42
CA GLN A 51 -13.31 7.42 33.63
C GLN A 51 -12.55 6.13 33.30
N ASN A 52 -12.77 5.56 32.13
CA ASN A 52 -12.13 4.33 31.68
C ASN A 52 -10.66 4.56 31.30
N SER A 53 -9.88 3.48 31.28
CA SER A 53 -8.46 3.52 30.94
C SER A 53 -8.22 3.89 29.48
N TYR A 54 -9.16 3.56 28.60
CA TYR A 54 -9.11 3.87 27.18
C TYR A 54 -10.23 4.80 26.74
N VAL A 55 -9.94 5.62 25.76
CA VAL A 55 -10.88 6.56 25.15
C VAL A 55 -10.85 6.42 23.65
N LEU A 56 -12.00 6.06 23.06
CA LEU A 56 -12.22 6.12 21.63
C LEU A 56 -12.66 7.54 21.26
N ILE A 57 -11.94 8.20 20.38
CA ILE A 57 -12.34 9.48 19.81
C ILE A 57 -12.76 9.23 18.37
N THR A 58 -13.99 9.60 18.06
CA THR A 58 -14.60 9.36 16.75
C THR A 58 -15.53 10.48 16.36
N THR A 59 -15.96 10.49 15.10
CA THR A 59 -16.94 11.43 14.58
C THR A 59 -18.31 10.75 14.43
N ALA A 60 -19.36 11.54 14.37
CA ALA A 60 -20.73 11.04 14.33
C ALA A 60 -21.12 10.28 13.05
N ASP A 61 -20.35 10.47 12.00
CA ASP A 61 -20.47 9.82 10.70
C ASP A 61 -19.71 8.48 10.64
N CYS A 62 -18.98 8.12 11.70
CA CYS A 62 -18.33 6.81 11.81
C CYS A 62 -19.35 5.72 12.20
N VAL A 63 -19.34 4.63 11.44
CA VAL A 63 -20.07 3.40 11.76
C VAL A 63 -19.08 2.25 11.84
N PHE A 64 -18.97 1.64 13.02
CA PHE A 64 -18.00 0.60 13.32
C PHE A 64 -18.50 -0.79 12.91
N GLU A 65 -17.55 -1.68 12.63
CA GLU A 65 -17.84 -3.10 12.41
C GLU A 65 -18.37 -3.78 13.68
N LYS A 66 -19.16 -4.85 13.48
CA LYS A 66 -19.83 -5.55 14.59
C LYS A 66 -18.87 -6.05 15.67
N ASP A 67 -17.68 -6.50 15.27
CA ASP A 67 -16.71 -7.12 16.17
C ASP A 67 -15.57 -6.16 16.58
N PHE A 68 -15.76 -4.83 16.42
CA PHE A 68 -14.68 -3.88 16.66
C PHE A 68 -14.16 -3.92 18.10
N GLU A 69 -15.05 -4.00 19.12
CA GLU A 69 -14.63 -4.08 20.53
C GLU A 69 -13.81 -5.35 20.80
N LYS A 70 -14.30 -6.50 20.33
CA LYS A 70 -13.60 -7.79 20.45
C LYS A 70 -12.20 -7.74 19.82
N ASN A 71 -12.07 -7.09 18.66
CA ASN A 71 -10.80 -6.97 17.98
C ASN A 71 -9.83 -6.05 18.72
N ILE A 72 -10.32 -4.97 19.34
CA ILE A 72 -9.51 -4.11 20.19
C ILE A 72 -9.09 -4.83 21.46
N ASP A 73 -9.99 -5.59 22.09
CA ASP A 73 -9.67 -6.39 23.28
C ASP A 73 -8.56 -7.41 23.00
N LYS A 74 -8.64 -8.10 21.86
CA LYS A 74 -7.60 -9.01 21.42
C LYS A 74 -6.26 -8.28 21.24
N PHE A 75 -6.31 -7.12 20.62
CA PHE A 75 -5.10 -6.30 20.42
C PHE A 75 -4.48 -5.84 21.74
N GLU A 76 -5.30 -5.44 22.73
CA GLU A 76 -4.81 -5.03 24.06
C GLU A 76 -4.12 -6.19 24.79
N VAL A 77 -4.62 -7.41 24.66
CA VAL A 77 -3.98 -8.60 25.26
C VAL A 77 -2.58 -8.82 24.67
N GLU A 78 -2.42 -8.62 23.37
CA GLU A 78 -1.15 -8.77 22.66
C GLU A 78 -0.21 -7.56 22.89
N HIS A 79 -0.78 -6.37 23.10
CA HIS A 79 -0.06 -5.11 23.29
C HIS A 79 -0.57 -4.34 24.51
N PRO A 80 -0.32 -4.84 25.73
CA PRO A 80 -0.85 -4.23 26.95
C PRO A 80 -0.38 -2.79 27.13
N ASN A 81 -1.29 -1.92 27.58
CA ASN A 81 -1.02 -0.50 27.78
C ASN A 81 -0.54 0.26 26.53
N PHE A 82 -0.98 -0.12 25.35
CA PHE A 82 -0.66 0.68 24.14
C PHE A 82 -1.11 2.14 24.31
N ALA A 83 -0.32 3.07 23.78
CA ALA A 83 -0.62 4.50 23.96
C ALA A 83 -1.73 4.97 23.03
N ARG A 84 -1.70 4.50 21.78
CA ARG A 84 -2.59 4.99 20.74
C ARG A 84 -2.68 4.02 19.56
N ALA A 85 -3.90 3.82 19.05
CA ALA A 85 -4.15 2.99 17.88
C ALA A 85 -5.24 3.59 16.99
N GLU A 86 -4.93 3.78 15.70
CA GLU A 86 -5.88 4.22 14.67
C GLU A 86 -6.60 3.02 14.07
N MET A 87 -7.85 3.21 13.71
CA MET A 87 -8.67 2.21 13.05
C MET A 87 -8.72 2.41 11.53
N ARG A 88 -8.93 1.34 10.79
CA ARG A 88 -9.13 1.40 9.34
C ARG A 88 -10.41 2.17 9.00
N THR A 89 -10.34 3.07 8.01
CA THR A 89 -11.48 3.87 7.54
C THR A 89 -11.85 3.55 6.10
N TYR A 90 -13.14 3.65 5.77
CA TYR A 90 -13.69 3.47 4.43
C TYR A 90 -14.61 4.65 4.07
N PRO A 91 -14.75 4.99 2.79
CA PRO A 91 -14.08 4.41 1.60
C PRO A 91 -12.64 4.90 1.43
N LYS A 92 -12.22 5.92 2.17
CA LYS A 92 -10.89 6.49 2.07
C LYS A 92 -9.92 5.77 3.02
N GLU A 93 -9.03 4.98 2.45
CA GLU A 93 -7.95 4.37 3.20
C GLU A 93 -6.87 5.39 3.59
N ARG A 94 -6.11 5.06 4.63
CA ARG A 94 -4.99 5.90 5.07
C ARG A 94 -3.87 5.93 4.03
N GLU A 95 -3.21 7.06 3.93
CA GLU A 95 -2.05 7.27 3.06
C GLU A 95 -0.71 6.90 3.75
N TYR A 96 -0.74 6.66 5.08
CA TYR A 96 0.47 6.43 5.86
C TYR A 96 0.81 4.94 5.98
N HIS A 97 2.11 4.67 5.93
CA HIS A 97 2.63 3.33 6.12
C HIS A 97 2.42 2.80 7.54
N TYR A 98 2.22 1.50 7.66
CA TYR A 98 2.29 0.75 8.90
C TYR A 98 3.02 -0.57 8.67
N SER A 99 3.62 -1.14 9.71
CA SER A 99 4.22 -2.47 9.61
C SER A 99 3.12 -3.56 9.52
N PRO A 100 3.01 -4.33 8.44
CA PRO A 100 2.02 -5.40 8.36
C PRO A 100 2.35 -6.59 9.28
N VAL A 101 3.53 -6.59 9.90
CA VAL A 101 3.98 -7.62 10.85
C VAL A 101 3.61 -7.26 12.29
N THR A 102 3.85 -6.00 12.71
CA THR A 102 3.69 -5.54 14.10
C THR A 102 2.58 -4.51 14.28
N PHE A 103 1.93 -4.05 13.21
CA PHE A 103 0.96 -2.95 13.18
C PHE A 103 1.50 -1.59 13.64
N GLN A 104 2.79 -1.51 13.95
CA GLN A 104 3.41 -0.26 14.35
C GLN A 104 3.40 0.74 13.19
N THR A 105 3.20 2.01 13.53
CA THR A 105 3.23 3.11 12.57
C THR A 105 3.92 4.31 13.18
N GLU A 106 4.49 5.14 12.32
CA GLU A 106 5.11 6.40 12.74
C GLU A 106 4.07 7.48 13.01
N TYR A 107 2.86 7.27 12.53
CA TYR A 107 1.88 8.32 12.42
C TYR A 107 0.45 7.81 12.52
N VAL A 108 -0.42 8.55 13.19
CA VAL A 108 -1.82 8.17 13.42
C VAL A 108 -2.73 9.38 13.21
N SER A 109 -3.83 9.22 12.49
CA SER A 109 -4.85 10.27 12.31
C SER A 109 -5.52 10.64 13.62
N ALA A 110 -6.21 11.78 13.65
CA ALA A 110 -6.93 12.19 14.85
C ALA A 110 -8.15 11.31 15.15
N PHE A 111 -8.87 10.85 14.11
CA PHE A 111 -10.14 10.14 14.22
C PHE A 111 -10.31 9.11 13.08
N PRO A 112 -10.91 7.96 13.31
CA PRO A 112 -11.23 7.33 14.60
C PRO A 112 -9.99 6.70 15.25
N THR A 113 -9.79 6.93 16.53
CA THR A 113 -8.57 6.52 17.23
C THR A 113 -8.86 6.17 18.69
N VAL A 114 -8.28 5.07 19.19
CA VAL A 114 -8.27 4.73 20.60
C VAL A 114 -7.00 5.27 21.25
N PHE A 115 -7.15 5.89 22.41
CA PHE A 115 -6.07 6.40 23.24
C PHE A 115 -6.09 5.76 24.61
N ASN A 116 -4.92 5.46 25.15
CA ASN A 116 -4.77 5.28 26.58
C ASN A 116 -4.92 6.66 27.25
N ARG A 117 -5.93 6.79 28.11
CA ARG A 117 -6.31 8.07 28.72
C ARG A 117 -5.18 8.69 29.55
N GLU A 118 -4.55 7.90 30.42
CA GLU A 118 -3.48 8.38 31.32
C GLU A 118 -2.26 8.86 30.52
N LYS A 119 -1.88 8.12 29.49
CA LYS A 119 -0.77 8.50 28.61
C LYS A 119 -1.09 9.75 27.80
N LEU A 120 -2.35 9.91 27.33
CA LEU A 120 -2.78 11.13 26.64
C LEU A 120 -2.78 12.34 27.58
N GLU A 121 -3.23 12.17 28.82
CA GLU A 121 -3.18 13.22 29.85
C GLU A 121 -1.72 13.58 30.22
N LYS A 122 -0.82 12.58 30.33
CA LYS A 122 0.61 12.76 30.59
C LYS A 122 1.29 13.66 29.56
N ILE A 123 0.98 13.50 28.29
CA ILE A 123 1.52 14.37 27.23
C ILE A 123 0.81 15.72 27.12
N GLY A 124 -0.14 16.04 28.02
CA GLY A 124 -0.88 17.30 28.08
C GLY A 124 -2.14 17.39 27.22
N GLY A 125 -2.70 16.23 26.79
CA GLY A 125 -3.91 16.19 25.98
C GLY A 125 -3.68 16.70 24.54
N PHE A 126 -4.68 17.32 23.96
CA PHE A 126 -4.62 17.89 22.60
C PHE A 126 -4.12 19.34 22.62
N ASP A 127 -3.37 19.77 21.60
CA ASP A 127 -2.98 21.17 21.45
C ASP A 127 -4.22 22.04 21.13
N GLU A 128 -4.51 22.98 22.00
CA GLU A 128 -5.70 23.82 21.92
C GLU A 128 -5.61 24.95 20.88
N ASN A 129 -4.45 25.13 20.25
CA ASN A 129 -4.20 26.15 19.25
C ASN A 129 -4.30 25.62 17.81
N LEU A 130 -4.35 24.29 17.66
CA LEU A 130 -4.47 23.65 16.35
C LEU A 130 -5.93 23.58 15.89
N THR A 131 -6.13 23.83 14.60
CA THR A 131 -7.42 23.64 13.92
C THR A 131 -7.43 22.33 13.14
N GLU A 132 -6.27 21.86 12.71
CA GLU A 132 -6.02 20.61 11.98
C GLU A 132 -4.74 19.94 12.53
N PHE A 133 -4.40 18.76 12.05
CA PHE A 133 -3.18 18.02 12.40
C PHE A 133 -3.05 17.65 13.89
N LEU A 134 -4.17 17.47 14.59
CA LEU A 134 -4.14 16.97 15.97
C LEU A 134 -3.54 15.56 16.06
N GLY A 135 -3.74 14.76 15.00
CA GLY A 135 -3.18 13.43 14.90
C GLY A 135 -1.66 13.48 14.90
N GLU A 136 -1.11 14.35 14.07
CA GLU A 136 0.31 14.58 13.90
C GLU A 136 0.95 15.08 15.21
N ASP A 137 0.40 16.12 15.76
CA ASP A 137 0.90 16.71 17.01
C ASP A 137 0.94 15.68 18.15
N THR A 138 -0.16 14.95 18.35
CA THR A 138 -0.20 13.92 19.41
C THR A 138 0.72 12.75 19.10
N SER A 139 0.87 12.34 17.84
CA SER A 139 1.83 11.29 17.46
C SER A 139 3.26 11.67 17.80
N LEU A 140 3.64 12.92 17.50
CA LEU A 140 4.97 13.46 17.83
C LEU A 140 5.24 13.46 19.33
N ARG A 141 4.26 13.90 20.12
CA ARG A 141 4.42 13.96 21.58
C ARG A 141 4.48 12.58 22.22
N PHE A 142 3.67 11.62 21.76
CA PHE A 142 3.77 10.22 22.19
C PHE A 142 5.13 9.62 21.86
N LYS A 143 5.64 9.83 20.66
CA LYS A 143 6.98 9.35 20.28
C LYS A 143 8.09 10.01 21.09
N ALA A 144 7.98 11.29 21.40
CA ALA A 144 8.92 11.99 22.26
C ALA A 144 8.91 11.42 23.69
N ASP A 145 7.79 10.87 24.15
CA ASP A 145 7.63 10.17 25.42
C ASP A 145 8.04 8.67 25.34
N GLY A 146 8.53 8.20 24.21
CA GLY A 146 8.98 6.81 23.99
C GLY A 146 7.87 5.81 23.66
N GLU A 147 6.67 6.29 23.37
CA GLU A 147 5.52 5.44 23.09
C GLU A 147 5.47 4.94 21.64
N ILE A 148 4.94 3.73 21.45
CA ILE A 148 4.70 3.13 20.17
C ILE A 148 3.27 3.42 19.72
N LEU A 149 3.11 3.75 18.43
CA LEU A 149 1.82 4.02 17.80
C LEU A 149 1.43 2.85 16.90
N TYR A 150 0.13 2.57 16.81
CA TYR A 150 -0.39 1.44 16.06
C TYR A 150 -1.48 1.84 15.08
N TYR A 151 -1.61 1.02 14.04
CA TYR A 151 -2.73 1.01 13.12
C TYR A 151 -3.40 -0.36 13.14
N LEU A 152 -4.72 -0.40 13.26
CA LEU A 152 -5.50 -1.63 13.39
C LEU A 152 -6.27 -1.88 12.08
N PRO A 153 -5.69 -2.58 11.10
CA PRO A 153 -6.34 -2.82 9.81
C PRO A 153 -7.57 -3.72 9.90
N PHE A 154 -7.68 -4.51 10.98
CA PHE A 154 -8.77 -5.44 11.27
C PHE A 154 -9.91 -4.81 12.09
N VAL A 155 -9.78 -3.55 12.48
CA VAL A 155 -10.83 -2.78 13.16
C VAL A 155 -11.29 -1.70 12.20
N GLY A 156 -12.41 -1.92 11.54
CA GLY A 156 -12.88 -1.04 10.50
C GLY A 156 -14.02 -0.12 10.93
N CYS A 157 -14.08 1.05 10.32
CA CYS A 157 -15.25 1.90 10.34
C CYS A 157 -15.50 2.54 8.98
N SER A 158 -16.76 2.72 8.62
CA SER A 158 -17.14 3.55 7.48
C SER A 158 -17.30 5.00 7.92
N VAL A 159 -16.84 5.93 7.08
CA VAL A 159 -16.88 7.36 7.34
C VAL A 159 -17.53 8.06 6.15
N THR A 160 -18.54 8.90 6.44
CA THR A 160 -19.14 9.76 5.42
C THR A 160 -18.32 11.04 5.32
N VAL A 161 -17.72 11.30 4.17
CA VAL A 161 -16.86 12.47 3.98
C VAL A 161 -17.74 13.70 3.68
N ASP A 162 -17.82 14.62 4.65
CA ASP A 162 -18.36 15.97 4.42
C ASP A 162 -17.20 16.97 4.35
N CYS A 163 -16.86 17.39 3.14
CA CYS A 163 -15.71 18.26 2.90
C CYS A 163 -16.14 19.65 2.42
N ASN A 164 -16.05 20.63 3.30
CA ASN A 164 -15.87 22.00 2.86
C ASN A 164 -14.36 22.23 2.60
N GLU A 165 -13.91 21.83 1.41
CA GLU A 165 -12.50 21.84 1.01
C GLU A 165 -11.78 23.17 1.20
N ASN A 166 -12.47 24.29 0.95
CA ASN A 166 -11.88 25.63 1.11
C ASN A 166 -11.55 25.96 2.57
N ARG A 167 -12.48 25.64 3.48
CA ARG A 167 -12.28 25.90 4.92
C ARG A 167 -11.22 24.98 5.50
N LYS A 168 -11.19 23.74 5.04
CA LYS A 168 -10.16 22.77 5.41
C LYS A 168 -8.78 23.27 5.01
N TYR A 169 -8.63 23.71 3.77
CA TYR A 169 -7.35 24.21 3.25
C TYR A 169 -6.76 25.37 4.07
N LEU A 170 -7.57 26.39 4.40
CA LEU A 170 -7.12 27.52 5.23
C LEU A 170 -6.73 27.10 6.66
N ASN A 171 -7.47 26.16 7.25
CA ASN A 171 -7.17 25.61 8.56
C ASN A 171 -5.86 24.80 8.56
N GLU A 172 -5.64 24.02 7.50
CA GLU A 172 -4.40 23.26 7.30
C GLU A 172 -3.17 24.18 7.25
N VAL A 173 -3.22 25.26 6.49
CA VAL A 173 -2.13 26.22 6.37
C VAL A 173 -1.76 26.83 7.72
N GLY A 174 -2.77 27.26 8.50
CA GLY A 174 -2.56 27.80 9.85
C GLY A 174 -1.90 26.79 10.79
N SER A 175 -2.40 25.56 10.79
CA SER A 175 -1.86 24.47 11.63
C SER A 175 -0.46 24.05 11.20
N LYS A 176 -0.17 23.99 9.91
CA LYS A 176 1.18 23.74 9.37
C LYS A 176 2.20 24.73 9.91
N LEU A 177 1.84 26.02 10.01
CA LEU A 177 2.73 27.04 10.60
C LEU A 177 2.99 26.81 12.08
N ILE A 178 1.96 26.47 12.86
CA ILE A 178 2.10 26.18 14.29
C ILE A 178 3.02 24.97 14.49
N LEU A 179 2.78 23.88 13.77
CA LEU A 179 3.60 22.68 13.86
C LEU A 179 5.04 22.91 13.42
N SER A 180 5.25 23.64 12.33
CA SER A 180 6.60 23.96 11.87
C SER A 180 7.39 24.79 12.88
N LYS A 181 6.72 25.71 13.59
CA LYS A 181 7.32 26.49 14.67
C LYS A 181 7.61 25.64 15.89
N LYS A 182 6.68 24.77 16.29
CA LYS A 182 6.77 23.90 17.46
C LYS A 182 7.84 22.82 17.33
N TYR A 183 7.87 22.16 16.17
CA TYR A 183 8.74 21.00 15.93
C TYR A 183 9.87 21.28 14.94
N LYS A 184 9.96 22.49 14.39
CA LYS A 184 10.90 22.87 13.32
C LYS A 184 10.78 21.97 12.09
N TYR A 185 9.57 21.59 11.72
CA TYR A 185 9.29 20.65 10.67
C TYR A 185 8.15 21.10 9.74
N LYS A 186 8.05 20.48 8.55
CA LYS A 186 7.05 20.79 7.51
C LYS A 186 6.03 19.64 7.39
N PRO A 187 4.76 19.82 7.86
CA PRO A 187 3.73 18.80 7.68
C PRO A 187 3.26 18.67 6.23
N GLY A 188 2.90 17.48 5.82
CA GLY A 188 2.16 17.22 4.59
C GLY A 188 2.98 16.81 3.36
N ASN A 189 4.28 16.48 3.48
CA ASN A 189 5.02 15.83 2.43
C ASN A 189 5.10 14.32 2.66
N ARG A 190 5.09 13.53 1.55
CA ARG A 190 5.37 12.09 1.58
C ARG A 190 6.77 11.77 2.15
N GLU A 191 7.66 12.74 2.17
CA GLU A 191 9.02 12.69 2.74
C GLU A 191 9.06 12.84 4.28
N PHE A 192 7.91 13.01 4.91
CA PHE A 192 7.76 13.16 6.36
C PHE A 192 8.52 12.11 7.19
N TRP A 193 8.57 10.89 6.69
CA TRP A 193 9.26 9.75 7.32
C TRP A 193 10.77 9.89 7.40
N GLN A 194 11.36 10.63 6.48
CA GLN A 194 12.82 10.84 6.42
C GLN A 194 13.28 11.95 7.37
N GLU A 195 12.44 12.97 7.58
CA GLU A 195 12.80 14.15 8.39
C GLU A 195 12.81 13.87 9.90
N PHE A 196 12.08 12.83 10.36
CA PHE A 196 11.99 12.49 11.78
C PHE A 196 13.24 11.90 12.40
N LYS A 197 14.17 11.38 11.64
CA LYS A 197 15.42 10.79 12.16
C LYS A 197 16.44 11.81 12.67
N SER A 198 16.25 13.10 12.42
CA SER A 198 17.15 14.13 12.91
C SER A 198 16.42 15.46 13.13
N PRO A 199 16.17 15.86 14.39
CA PRO A 199 15.58 17.16 14.72
C PRO A 199 16.55 18.34 14.52
N LYS A 200 17.63 18.16 13.76
CA LYS A 200 18.58 19.24 13.48
C LYS A 200 17.94 20.26 12.55
N SER A 201 17.80 21.45 13.07
CA SER A 201 17.30 22.66 12.45
C SER A 201 17.72 22.83 10.99
N PHE A 202 16.76 22.87 10.05
CA PHE A 202 16.97 23.39 8.71
C PHE A 202 16.99 24.94 8.78
N PRO A 203 18.13 25.61 8.57
CA PRO A 203 18.16 27.06 8.46
C PRO A 203 17.33 27.48 7.25
N GLY A 204 16.34 28.33 7.43
CA GLY A 204 15.51 28.84 6.34
C GLY A 204 14.10 28.24 6.21
N VAL A 205 13.76 27.15 6.88
CA VAL A 205 12.42 26.52 6.84
C VAL A 205 11.32 27.53 7.16
N ARG A 206 11.54 28.42 8.17
CA ARG A 206 10.57 29.46 8.52
C ARG A 206 10.28 30.42 7.38
N LYS A 207 11.29 30.80 6.61
CA LYS A 207 11.15 31.72 5.46
C LYS A 207 10.45 31.01 4.29
N LEU A 208 10.77 29.73 4.07
CA LEU A 208 10.14 28.89 3.06
C LEU A 208 8.65 28.69 3.36
N LEU A 209 8.31 28.37 4.62
CA LEU A 209 6.94 28.17 5.08
C LEU A 209 6.10 29.45 5.04
N LEU A 210 6.69 30.61 5.36
CA LEU A 210 5.98 31.90 5.20
C LEU A 210 5.69 32.20 3.72
N LYS A 211 6.62 31.84 2.83
CA LYS A 211 6.43 32.01 1.38
C LYS A 211 5.37 31.04 0.84
N GLU A 212 5.36 29.79 1.29
CA GLU A 212 4.32 28.81 0.97
C GLU A 212 2.98 29.20 1.57
N TYR A 213 2.95 29.70 2.83
CA TYR A 213 1.74 30.22 3.45
C TYR A 213 1.09 31.34 2.63
N ALA A 214 1.88 32.31 2.17
CA ALA A 214 1.38 33.40 1.33
C ALA A 214 0.86 32.86 -0.03
N LYS A 215 1.59 31.91 -0.64
CA LYS A 215 1.20 31.26 -1.89
C LYS A 215 -0.09 30.45 -1.74
N ASP A 216 -0.16 29.67 -0.67
CA ASP A 216 -1.30 28.81 -0.38
C ASP A 216 -2.55 29.62 0.01
N SER A 217 -2.38 30.70 0.79
CA SER A 217 -3.48 31.61 1.14
C SER A 217 -4.02 32.31 -0.10
N PHE A 218 -3.15 32.70 -1.04
CA PHE A 218 -3.56 33.30 -2.29
C PHE A 218 -4.25 32.29 -3.22
N ALA A 219 -3.78 31.06 -3.28
CA ALA A 219 -4.42 29.97 -4.02
C ALA A 219 -5.78 29.62 -3.44
N ALA A 220 -5.93 29.56 -2.11
CA ALA A 220 -7.19 29.34 -1.42
C ALA A 220 -8.20 30.46 -1.67
N LEU A 221 -7.76 31.73 -1.63
CA LEU A 221 -8.60 32.88 -2.00
C LEU A 221 -9.08 32.79 -3.45
N LYS A 222 -8.16 32.48 -4.38
CA LYS A 222 -8.50 32.33 -5.81
C LYS A 222 -9.48 31.18 -6.04
N TYR A 223 -9.31 30.07 -5.34
CA TYR A 223 -10.22 28.92 -5.39
C TYR A 223 -11.61 29.27 -4.84
N THR A 224 -11.68 29.97 -3.71
CA THR A 224 -12.91 30.42 -3.07
C THR A 224 -13.69 31.38 -3.99
N PHE A 225 -13.01 32.33 -4.64
CA PHE A 225 -13.65 33.25 -5.60
C PHE A 225 -14.12 32.54 -6.87
N LYS A 226 -13.38 31.48 -7.34
CA LYS A 226 -13.75 30.73 -8.55
C LYS A 226 -14.95 29.83 -8.36
N ASN A 227 -15.14 29.29 -7.16
CA ASN A 227 -16.14 28.25 -6.89
C ASN A 227 -17.40 28.74 -6.18
N ASN A 228 -17.61 30.08 -6.08
CA ASN A 228 -18.86 30.71 -5.59
C ASN A 228 -19.56 29.94 -4.48
N PHE A 229 -18.91 29.79 -3.32
CA PHE A 229 -19.52 29.26 -2.08
C PHE A 229 -20.65 28.23 -2.31
N LYS A 230 -20.48 27.23 -3.12
CA LYS A 230 -21.43 26.13 -3.21
C LYS A 230 -21.52 25.46 -1.84
N LYS A 231 -22.59 25.75 -1.12
CA LYS A 231 -22.99 25.00 0.06
C LYS A 231 -23.22 23.57 -0.39
N ILE A 232 -22.38 22.64 0.04
CA ILE A 232 -22.69 21.22 -0.07
C ILE A 232 -23.79 20.98 0.97
N GLU A 233 -25.00 20.72 0.50
CA GLU A 233 -26.09 20.34 1.40
C GLU A 233 -25.83 18.92 1.91
N TYR A 234 -25.73 18.81 3.23
CA TYR A 234 -25.67 17.53 3.91
C TYR A 234 -26.96 16.75 3.66
N ASN A 235 -26.85 15.56 3.12
CA ASN A 235 -27.98 14.64 3.02
C ASN A 235 -28.11 13.83 4.33
N PRO A 236 -29.08 14.16 5.21
CA PRO A 236 -29.24 13.47 6.49
C PRO A 236 -29.68 12.00 6.34
N ASN A 237 -30.11 11.61 5.14
CA ASN A 237 -30.53 10.23 4.84
C ASN A 237 -29.36 9.35 4.38
N PHE A 238 -28.17 9.92 4.20
CA PHE A 238 -26.95 9.17 3.87
C PHE A 238 -26.18 8.82 5.13
N ALA A 239 -26.81 8.09 6.03
CA ALA A 239 -26.08 7.38 7.06
C ALA A 239 -25.82 5.95 6.52
N PRO A 240 -24.57 5.50 6.40
CA PRO A 240 -24.31 4.14 6.00
C PRO A 240 -25.01 3.22 7.01
N LYS A 241 -25.81 2.28 6.50
CA LYS A 241 -26.45 1.27 7.35
C LYS A 241 -25.35 0.31 7.81
N ARG A 242 -25.47 -0.15 9.05
CA ARG A 242 -24.60 -1.22 9.53
C ARG A 242 -24.75 -2.45 8.63
N GLY A 243 -23.64 -2.97 8.10
CA GLY A 243 -23.65 -4.03 7.07
C GLY A 243 -23.49 -3.52 5.65
N ASP A 244 -23.75 -2.24 5.37
CA ASP A 244 -23.41 -1.58 4.10
C ASP A 244 -21.92 -1.16 4.06
N TYR A 245 -21.12 -1.78 4.88
CA TYR A 245 -19.69 -1.64 4.85
C TYR A 245 -19.23 -2.09 3.47
N PRO A 246 -18.56 -1.26 2.67
CA PRO A 246 -18.00 -1.71 1.42
C PRO A 246 -16.83 -2.66 1.77
N ARG A 247 -17.20 -3.85 2.24
CA ARG A 247 -16.29 -4.96 2.20
C ARG A 247 -16.07 -5.18 0.72
N GLU A 248 -14.85 -5.11 0.27
CA GLU A 248 -14.42 -5.64 -1.03
C GLU A 248 -14.58 -7.17 -1.00
N PHE A 249 -15.73 -7.66 -0.51
CA PHE A 249 -16.01 -9.06 -0.33
C PHE A 249 -16.85 -9.55 -1.48
N VAL A 250 -16.26 -10.40 -2.21
CA VAL A 250 -16.88 -11.29 -3.15
C VAL A 250 -17.94 -12.13 -2.44
N LYS A 251 -19.05 -12.37 -3.12
CA LYS A 251 -20.16 -13.17 -2.61
C LYS A 251 -19.74 -14.60 -2.24
N GLU A 252 -18.73 -15.14 -2.92
CA GLU A 252 -18.06 -16.40 -2.65
C GLU A 252 -16.56 -16.09 -2.52
N GLU A 253 -15.96 -16.44 -1.41
CA GLU A 253 -14.53 -16.27 -1.19
C GLU A 253 -13.77 -17.41 -1.90
N PRO A 254 -13.23 -17.22 -3.12
CA PRO A 254 -12.48 -18.28 -3.81
C PRO A 254 -11.18 -18.58 -3.07
N LEU A 255 -10.74 -19.84 -3.12
CA LEU A 255 -9.44 -20.21 -2.56
C LEU A 255 -8.31 -19.50 -3.31
N VAL A 256 -7.41 -18.89 -2.56
CA VAL A 256 -6.18 -18.25 -3.05
C VAL A 256 -4.98 -19.08 -2.60
N SER A 257 -4.02 -19.34 -3.49
CA SER A 257 -2.73 -19.90 -3.12
C SER A 257 -1.66 -18.82 -3.13
N VAL A 258 -1.01 -18.62 -1.99
CA VAL A 258 0.17 -17.75 -1.86
C VAL A 258 1.40 -18.62 -1.93
N VAL A 259 2.18 -18.51 -3.00
CA VAL A 259 3.44 -19.22 -3.17
C VAL A 259 4.56 -18.42 -2.54
N VAL A 260 5.27 -19.01 -1.58
CA VAL A 260 6.42 -18.40 -0.91
C VAL A 260 7.67 -19.20 -1.23
N ARG A 261 8.64 -18.55 -1.88
CA ARG A 261 9.94 -19.16 -2.14
C ARG A 261 10.94 -18.73 -1.07
N THR A 262 11.75 -19.66 -0.57
CA THR A 262 12.80 -19.35 0.41
C THR A 262 14.05 -20.19 0.17
N HIS A 263 15.20 -19.70 0.61
CA HIS A 263 16.45 -20.43 0.55
C HIS A 263 17.32 -20.10 1.78
N LYS A 264 17.38 -21.03 2.77
CA LYS A 264 18.22 -20.90 3.99
C LYS A 264 18.01 -19.60 4.80
N ARG A 265 16.81 -19.01 4.79
CA ARG A 265 16.49 -17.71 5.43
C ARG A 265 15.28 -17.82 6.37
N LYS A 266 15.26 -18.79 7.29
CA LYS A 266 14.10 -19.08 8.16
C LYS A 266 13.60 -17.88 8.99
N GLU A 267 14.51 -17.02 9.45
CA GLU A 267 14.15 -15.88 10.30
C GLU A 267 13.52 -14.73 9.48
N VAL A 268 13.95 -14.57 8.24
CA VAL A 268 13.30 -13.63 7.29
C VAL A 268 11.91 -14.14 6.93
N LEU A 269 11.82 -15.44 6.54
CA LEU A 269 10.56 -16.12 6.25
C LEU A 269 9.54 -16.00 7.40
N ARG A 270 9.98 -16.08 8.66
CA ARG A 270 9.11 -15.91 9.84
C ARG A 270 8.31 -14.62 9.79
N ARG A 271 8.94 -13.52 9.38
CA ARG A 271 8.28 -12.20 9.29
C ARG A 271 7.30 -12.15 8.12
N THR A 272 7.66 -12.73 6.99
CA THR A 272 6.76 -12.86 5.82
C THR A 272 5.51 -13.64 6.18
N LEU A 273 5.65 -14.78 6.86
CA LEU A 273 4.52 -15.58 7.33
C LEU A 273 3.65 -14.82 8.34
N LYS A 274 4.26 -13.99 9.20
CA LYS A 274 3.49 -13.14 10.12
C LYS A 274 2.62 -12.12 9.38
N SER A 275 3.09 -11.57 8.26
CA SER A 275 2.26 -10.67 7.42
C SER A 275 1.10 -11.42 6.75
N LEU A 276 1.27 -12.70 6.44
CA LEU A 276 0.20 -13.56 5.91
C LEU A 276 -0.80 -13.96 7.01
N GLU A 277 -0.36 -14.26 8.22
CA GLU A 277 -1.25 -14.50 9.36
C GLU A 277 -2.18 -13.31 9.62
N ASN A 278 -1.68 -12.11 9.38
CA ASN A 278 -2.39 -10.85 9.56
C ASN A 278 -3.33 -10.48 8.40
N GLN A 279 -3.50 -11.31 7.36
CA GLN A 279 -4.40 -11.03 6.25
C GLN A 279 -5.87 -11.03 6.70
N LEU A 280 -6.65 -10.09 6.17
CA LEU A 280 -8.11 -9.99 6.39
C LEU A 280 -8.85 -11.10 5.65
N TYR A 281 -8.42 -11.42 4.44
CA TYR A 281 -8.94 -12.55 3.66
C TYR A 281 -8.54 -13.86 4.34
N LYS A 282 -9.47 -14.80 4.51
CA LYS A 282 -9.19 -16.04 5.27
C LYS A 282 -9.20 -17.31 4.45
N ASN A 283 -9.81 -17.31 3.26
CA ASN A 283 -9.84 -18.50 2.41
C ASN A 283 -8.60 -18.59 1.51
N PHE A 284 -7.43 -18.78 2.11
CA PHE A 284 -6.19 -18.98 1.38
C PHE A 284 -5.33 -20.12 1.98
N GLU A 285 -4.48 -20.66 1.14
CA GLU A 285 -3.40 -21.57 1.52
C GLU A 285 -2.04 -20.93 1.20
N ILE A 286 -1.02 -21.38 1.89
CA ILE A 286 0.37 -20.96 1.64
C ILE A 286 1.13 -22.19 1.14
N VAL A 287 1.77 -22.08 -0.02
CA VAL A 287 2.66 -23.10 -0.55
C VAL A 287 4.09 -22.61 -0.40
N ILE A 288 4.81 -23.14 0.59
CA ILE A 288 6.22 -22.80 0.82
C ILE A 288 7.10 -23.78 0.05
N VAL A 289 7.98 -23.23 -0.80
CA VAL A 289 9.02 -24.00 -1.47
C VAL A 289 10.39 -23.53 -0.97
N GLU A 290 11.03 -24.35 -0.15
CA GLU A 290 12.42 -24.13 0.23
C GLU A 290 13.34 -24.72 -0.83
N ASP A 291 14.05 -23.84 -1.55
CA ASP A 291 14.97 -24.21 -2.62
C ASP A 291 16.30 -24.68 -2.03
N GLY A 292 16.33 -25.93 -1.61
CA GLY A 292 17.46 -26.56 -0.94
C GLY A 292 17.06 -27.55 0.16
N GLU A 293 17.94 -27.69 1.13
CA GLU A 293 17.71 -28.53 2.31
C GLU A 293 16.57 -28.01 3.18
N ASN A 294 15.89 -28.90 3.88
CA ASN A 294 14.83 -28.54 4.81
C ASN A 294 15.38 -27.90 6.08
N THR A 295 15.32 -26.58 6.17
CA THR A 295 15.83 -25.81 7.33
C THR A 295 14.73 -25.06 8.09
N ALA A 296 13.57 -24.82 7.48
CA ALA A 296 12.53 -23.97 8.04
C ALA A 296 11.26 -24.69 8.50
N GLU A 297 11.02 -25.95 8.10
CA GLU A 297 9.75 -26.66 8.34
C GLU A 297 9.35 -26.71 9.82
N ASN A 298 10.32 -27.00 10.71
CA ASN A 298 10.03 -27.06 12.15
C ASN A 298 9.55 -25.72 12.69
N MET A 299 10.19 -24.63 12.30
CA MET A 299 9.76 -23.26 12.65
C MET A 299 8.36 -22.96 12.11
N VAL A 300 8.12 -23.30 10.84
CA VAL A 300 6.81 -23.08 10.20
C VAL A 300 5.69 -23.79 10.98
N LYS A 301 5.89 -25.05 11.34
CA LYS A 301 4.90 -25.85 12.09
C LYS A 301 4.71 -25.38 13.52
N SER A 302 5.77 -24.96 14.21
CA SER A 302 5.69 -24.53 15.60
C SER A 302 5.07 -23.14 15.77
N ASP A 303 5.46 -22.21 14.90
CA ASP A 303 5.13 -20.80 15.11
C ASP A 303 3.83 -20.37 14.39
N PHE A 304 3.43 -21.11 13.36
CA PHE A 304 2.26 -20.80 12.53
C PHE A 304 1.24 -21.95 12.42
N PRO A 305 0.80 -22.56 13.55
CA PRO A 305 -0.11 -23.71 13.52
C PRO A 305 -1.52 -23.35 13.01
N SER A 306 -1.87 -22.07 12.99
CA SER A 306 -3.17 -21.55 12.51
C SER A 306 -3.24 -21.37 10.99
N LEU A 307 -2.09 -21.36 10.29
CA LEU A 307 -2.03 -21.16 8.86
C LEU A 307 -2.15 -22.50 8.10
N ASN A 308 -2.89 -22.47 7.00
CA ASN A 308 -2.97 -23.61 6.08
C ASN A 308 -1.72 -23.63 5.18
N ILE A 309 -0.67 -24.35 5.60
CA ILE A 309 0.63 -24.35 4.95
C ILE A 309 0.93 -25.72 4.34
N ASN A 310 1.24 -25.73 3.04
CA ASN A 310 1.85 -26.84 2.31
C ASN A 310 3.34 -26.53 2.13
N TYR A 311 4.17 -27.16 2.95
CA TYR A 311 5.62 -26.97 2.92
C TYR A 311 6.32 -28.05 2.10
N PHE A 312 7.29 -27.65 1.27
CA PHE A 312 8.10 -28.53 0.46
C PHE A 312 9.54 -28.03 0.36
N ALA A 313 10.50 -28.89 0.67
CA ALA A 313 11.93 -28.64 0.42
C ALA A 313 12.37 -29.44 -0.81
N THR A 314 13.13 -28.82 -1.71
CA THR A 314 13.61 -29.44 -2.95
C THR A 314 14.74 -30.46 -2.71
N GLY A 315 15.42 -30.37 -1.57
CA GLY A 315 16.59 -31.18 -1.21
C GLY A 315 17.90 -30.62 -1.78
N GLU A 316 17.85 -29.95 -2.92
CA GLU A 316 18.98 -29.30 -3.58
C GLU A 316 18.54 -27.98 -4.19
N ASN A 317 19.48 -27.09 -4.53
CA ASN A 317 19.15 -25.82 -5.16
C ASN A 317 18.77 -26.04 -6.63
N VAL A 318 17.47 -25.91 -6.94
CA VAL A 318 16.91 -26.08 -8.29
C VAL A 318 16.73 -24.76 -9.03
N GLY A 319 16.94 -23.63 -8.36
CA GLY A 319 16.80 -22.28 -8.90
C GLY A 319 15.40 -21.71 -8.79
N ARG A 320 15.32 -20.36 -8.83
CA ARG A 320 14.11 -19.59 -8.55
C ARG A 320 12.93 -19.93 -9.47
N GLY A 321 13.19 -20.12 -10.78
CA GLY A 321 12.15 -20.47 -11.75
C GLY A 321 11.52 -21.82 -11.44
N ARG A 322 12.35 -22.87 -11.23
CA ARG A 322 11.87 -24.22 -10.88
C ARG A 322 11.15 -24.23 -9.53
N ALA A 323 11.72 -23.59 -8.51
CA ALA A 323 11.06 -23.46 -7.21
C ALA A 323 9.68 -22.78 -7.32
N GLY A 324 9.57 -21.74 -8.15
CA GLY A 324 8.30 -21.08 -8.43
C GLY A 324 7.29 -22.00 -9.11
N ASN A 325 7.70 -22.75 -10.12
CA ASN A 325 6.83 -23.70 -10.82
C ASN A 325 6.33 -24.81 -9.89
N ILE A 326 7.22 -25.39 -9.05
CA ILE A 326 6.84 -26.36 -8.01
C ILE A 326 5.75 -25.77 -7.09
N GLY A 327 5.87 -24.50 -6.73
CA GLY A 327 4.87 -23.78 -5.93
C GLY A 327 3.51 -23.71 -6.63
N ILE A 328 3.48 -23.33 -7.91
CA ILE A 328 2.22 -23.27 -8.69
C ILE A 328 1.63 -24.67 -8.91
N GLU A 329 2.46 -25.67 -9.21
CA GLU A 329 2.03 -27.07 -9.39
C GLU A 329 1.31 -27.62 -8.14
N ARG A 330 1.75 -27.19 -6.95
CA ARG A 330 1.17 -27.58 -5.65
C ARG A 330 -0.01 -26.72 -5.22
N ALA A 331 -0.19 -25.55 -5.82
CA ALA A 331 -1.27 -24.65 -5.54
C ALA A 331 -2.63 -25.22 -5.97
N LYS A 332 -3.66 -24.99 -5.15
CA LYS A 332 -5.04 -25.46 -5.40
C LYS A 332 -6.01 -24.31 -5.63
N GLY A 333 -5.58 -23.09 -5.38
CA GLY A 333 -6.40 -21.90 -5.48
C GLY A 333 -6.88 -21.58 -6.90
N LYS A 334 -8.06 -20.97 -7.00
CA LYS A 334 -8.55 -20.33 -8.21
C LYS A 334 -7.59 -19.23 -8.67
N TYR A 335 -7.04 -18.52 -7.70
CA TYR A 335 -6.05 -17.47 -7.88
C TYR A 335 -4.72 -17.86 -7.24
N VAL A 336 -3.64 -17.41 -7.85
CA VAL A 336 -2.28 -17.62 -7.35
C VAL A 336 -1.57 -16.28 -7.29
N CYS A 337 -0.85 -16.04 -6.20
CA CYS A 337 0.09 -14.93 -6.08
C CYS A 337 1.39 -15.41 -5.45
N PHE A 338 2.44 -14.64 -5.62
CA PHE A 338 3.74 -14.90 -5.02
C PHE A 338 4.04 -13.87 -3.94
N LEU A 339 4.73 -14.31 -2.90
CA LEU A 339 5.33 -13.45 -1.91
C LEU A 339 6.72 -13.98 -1.59
N ASP A 340 7.77 -13.25 -1.99
CA ASP A 340 9.14 -13.65 -1.67
C ASP A 340 9.37 -13.56 -0.15
N ASP A 341 10.26 -14.38 0.40
CA ASP A 341 10.45 -14.54 1.85
C ASP A 341 11.00 -13.30 2.57
N ASP A 342 11.36 -12.25 1.83
CA ASP A 342 11.80 -10.95 2.34
C ASP A 342 10.79 -9.81 2.05
N ASP A 343 9.64 -10.13 1.46
CA ASP A 343 8.55 -9.19 1.19
C ASP A 343 7.38 -9.39 2.16
N TYR A 344 6.50 -8.40 2.25
CA TYR A 344 5.33 -8.43 3.13
C TYR A 344 4.08 -7.96 2.41
N TYR A 345 2.92 -8.54 2.75
CA TYR A 345 1.61 -8.05 2.32
C TYR A 345 0.98 -7.18 3.40
N TYR A 346 0.42 -6.03 3.02
CA TYR A 346 -0.53 -5.32 3.87
C TYR A 346 -1.75 -6.20 4.13
N ALA A 347 -2.42 -5.96 5.26
CA ALA A 347 -3.48 -6.86 5.74
C ALA A 347 -4.64 -7.07 4.74
N ASP A 348 -4.88 -6.15 3.86
CA ASP A 348 -5.94 -6.16 2.85
C ASP A 348 -5.47 -6.57 1.43
N CYS A 349 -4.22 -7.00 1.28
CA CYS A 349 -3.64 -7.28 -0.04
C CYS A 349 -4.41 -8.36 -0.79
N ILE A 350 -4.60 -9.53 -0.17
CA ILE A 350 -5.29 -10.67 -0.81
C ILE A 350 -6.74 -10.31 -1.13
N SER A 351 -7.47 -9.69 -0.19
CA SER A 351 -8.87 -9.29 -0.41
C SER A 351 -9.02 -8.30 -1.56
N THR A 352 -8.10 -7.34 -1.66
CA THR A 352 -8.08 -6.34 -2.74
C THR A 352 -7.87 -7.00 -4.10
N PHE A 353 -6.90 -7.90 -4.23
CA PHE A 353 -6.64 -8.60 -5.49
C PHE A 353 -7.83 -9.48 -5.91
N VAL A 354 -8.40 -10.23 -4.97
CA VAL A 354 -9.58 -11.08 -5.23
C VAL A 354 -10.75 -10.22 -5.69
N ALA A 355 -11.06 -9.13 -4.98
CA ALA A 355 -12.15 -8.23 -5.36
C ALA A 355 -11.97 -7.71 -6.80
N LYS A 356 -10.76 -7.27 -7.13
CA LYS A 356 -10.45 -6.76 -8.48
C LYS A 356 -10.60 -7.80 -9.58
N LEU A 357 -10.18 -9.04 -9.34
CA LEU A 357 -10.35 -10.13 -10.30
C LEU A 357 -11.80 -10.60 -10.44
N GLU A 358 -12.60 -10.56 -9.36
CA GLU A 358 -14.01 -10.92 -9.42
C GLU A 358 -14.87 -9.81 -10.04
N GLU A 359 -14.55 -8.54 -9.82
CA GLU A 359 -15.17 -7.40 -10.50
C GLU A 359 -14.90 -7.42 -12.02
N ASN A 360 -13.76 -7.99 -12.44
CA ASN A 360 -13.34 -8.05 -13.83
C ASN A 360 -13.10 -9.50 -14.28
N PRO A 361 -14.16 -10.27 -14.64
CA PRO A 361 -14.05 -11.68 -14.99
C PRO A 361 -13.14 -11.96 -16.20
N HIS A 362 -12.91 -10.97 -17.04
CA HIS A 362 -12.03 -11.06 -18.20
C HIS A 362 -10.56 -10.73 -17.91
N ALA A 363 -10.27 -10.09 -16.77
CA ALA A 363 -8.91 -9.83 -16.37
C ALA A 363 -8.19 -11.12 -15.96
N GLY A 364 -7.03 -11.37 -16.55
CA GLY A 364 -6.17 -12.50 -16.13
C GLY A 364 -5.34 -12.18 -14.90
N LEU A 365 -5.06 -10.90 -14.68
CA LEU A 365 -4.13 -10.39 -13.66
C LEU A 365 -4.77 -9.26 -12.85
N ALA A 366 -4.45 -9.22 -11.55
CA ALA A 366 -4.58 -8.03 -10.71
C ALA A 366 -3.18 -7.62 -10.24
N VAL A 367 -2.85 -6.33 -10.32
CA VAL A 367 -1.52 -5.80 -10.02
C VAL A 367 -1.63 -4.60 -9.09
N SER A 368 -0.84 -4.54 -8.03
CA SER A 368 -0.75 -3.37 -7.15
C SER A 368 0.61 -2.67 -7.29
N GLY A 369 0.67 -1.40 -6.87
CA GLY A 369 1.94 -0.77 -6.55
C GLY A 369 2.62 -1.46 -5.36
N VAL A 370 3.89 -1.14 -5.15
CA VAL A 370 4.68 -1.62 -4.02
C VAL A 370 5.25 -0.44 -3.22
N MET A 371 5.28 -0.59 -1.91
CA MET A 371 6.07 0.28 -1.06
C MET A 371 7.47 -0.34 -0.95
N ALA A 372 8.45 0.28 -1.59
CA ALA A 372 9.84 -0.11 -1.48
C ALA A 372 10.44 0.44 -0.19
N PHE A 373 11.16 -0.39 0.58
CA PHE A 373 11.87 0.07 1.76
C PHE A 373 13.31 -0.44 1.78
N GLN A 374 14.24 0.49 2.01
CA GLN A 374 15.64 0.18 2.18
C GLN A 374 15.94 -0.09 3.65
N VAL A 375 16.74 -1.11 3.92
CA VAL A 375 17.06 -1.52 5.28
C VAL A 375 18.56 -1.57 5.55
N SER A 376 18.89 -1.34 6.82
CA SER A 376 20.18 -1.69 7.39
C SER A 376 19.94 -2.82 8.39
N ILE A 377 20.45 -4.01 8.10
CA ILE A 377 20.28 -5.18 8.97
C ILE A 377 21.14 -4.99 10.20
N THR A 378 20.53 -5.11 11.37
CA THR A 378 21.18 -4.97 12.68
C THR A 378 21.44 -6.30 13.35
N ASN A 379 20.62 -7.32 13.08
CA ASN A 379 20.79 -8.68 13.57
C ASN A 379 20.17 -9.69 12.58
N ILE A 380 20.71 -10.90 12.48
CA ILE A 380 20.22 -11.97 11.60
C ILE A 380 19.34 -12.97 12.35
N ASP A 381 19.65 -13.25 13.60
CA ASP A 381 18.89 -14.19 14.44
C ASP A 381 18.80 -13.65 15.89
N PRO A 382 17.63 -13.12 16.33
CA PRO A 382 16.43 -12.85 15.52
C PRO A 382 16.68 -11.82 14.42
N PHE A 383 15.92 -11.90 13.32
CA PHE A 383 16.08 -10.96 12.20
C PHE A 383 15.56 -9.56 12.54
N GLU A 384 16.49 -8.62 12.64
CA GLU A 384 16.23 -7.22 12.97
C GLU A 384 16.87 -6.27 11.96
N PHE A 385 16.17 -5.19 11.65
CA PHE A 385 16.65 -4.16 10.74
C PHE A 385 16.10 -2.78 11.08
N ALA A 386 16.81 -1.76 10.64
CA ALA A 386 16.34 -0.38 10.65
C ALA A 386 15.97 0.02 9.21
N VAL A 387 14.80 0.60 9.02
CA VAL A 387 14.40 1.17 7.72
C VAL A 387 15.16 2.47 7.53
N THR A 388 15.93 2.58 6.45
CA THR A 388 16.75 3.76 6.14
C THR A 388 16.08 4.69 5.13
N ASN A 389 15.25 4.13 4.25
CA ASN A 389 14.48 4.88 3.26
C ASN A 389 13.21 4.11 2.90
N MET A 390 12.15 4.82 2.49
CA MET A 390 10.90 4.23 2.05
C MET A 390 10.26 5.12 0.98
N TYR A 391 9.83 4.51 -0.11
CA TYR A 391 9.18 5.24 -1.21
C TYR A 391 8.17 4.34 -1.94
N PRO A 392 7.04 4.89 -2.39
CA PRO A 392 6.11 4.16 -3.22
C PRO A 392 6.66 3.99 -4.63
N VAL A 393 6.52 2.78 -5.17
CA VAL A 393 6.67 2.51 -6.60
C VAL A 393 5.26 2.28 -7.14
N SER A 394 4.76 3.28 -7.85
CA SER A 394 3.44 3.21 -8.47
C SER A 394 3.57 2.69 -9.90
N PHE A 395 2.57 1.92 -10.30
CA PHE A 395 2.42 1.43 -11.66
C PHE A 395 1.13 1.99 -12.26
N ASP A 396 0.97 3.31 -12.23
CA ASP A 396 -0.28 3.98 -12.62
C ASP A 396 -0.69 3.65 -14.06
N HIS A 397 0.30 3.39 -14.92
CA HIS A 397 0.09 2.98 -16.30
C HIS A 397 1.07 1.86 -16.67
N ILE A 398 0.64 0.59 -16.58
CA ILE A 398 1.38 -0.52 -17.17
C ILE A 398 0.71 -0.86 -18.48
N THR A 399 1.37 -0.55 -19.58
CA THR A 399 0.95 -1.01 -20.90
C THR A 399 1.71 -2.27 -21.27
N LEU A 400 1.21 -2.99 -22.27
CA LEU A 400 1.93 -4.11 -22.85
C LEU A 400 3.30 -3.66 -23.40
N MET A 401 3.35 -2.46 -24.00
CA MET A 401 4.59 -1.89 -24.51
C MET A 401 5.62 -1.71 -23.38
N ASP A 402 5.21 -1.17 -22.22
CA ASP A 402 6.11 -1.04 -21.06
C ASP A 402 6.67 -2.39 -20.63
N MET A 403 5.82 -3.43 -20.61
CA MET A 403 6.24 -4.79 -20.25
C MET A 403 7.20 -5.43 -21.28
N CYS A 404 7.15 -5.00 -22.54
CA CYS A 404 8.12 -5.44 -23.57
C CYS A 404 9.44 -4.66 -23.52
N VAL A 405 9.53 -3.61 -22.71
CA VAL A 405 10.73 -2.78 -22.55
C VAL A 405 11.44 -3.09 -21.22
N LYS A 406 10.67 -3.28 -20.15
CA LYS A 406 11.21 -3.51 -18.81
C LYS A 406 10.17 -4.24 -17.95
N CYS A 407 10.62 -5.11 -17.03
CA CYS A 407 9.73 -5.67 -16.03
C CYS A 407 9.12 -4.55 -15.16
N ARG A 408 7.80 -4.43 -15.18
CA ARG A 408 7.05 -3.44 -14.41
C ARG A 408 6.27 -4.04 -13.26
N ILE A 409 6.15 -5.36 -13.20
CA ILE A 409 5.36 -6.07 -12.20
C ILE A 409 6.31 -6.92 -11.35
N PRO A 410 6.75 -6.43 -10.17
CA PRO A 410 7.49 -7.27 -9.23
C PRO A 410 6.67 -8.50 -8.85
N MET A 411 7.33 -9.59 -8.55
CA MET A 411 6.69 -10.88 -8.26
C MET A 411 5.61 -10.76 -7.17
N SER A 412 5.89 -10.06 -6.09
CA SER A 412 4.97 -9.89 -4.95
C SER A 412 3.81 -8.93 -5.23
N CYS A 413 3.75 -8.31 -6.42
CA CYS A 413 2.75 -7.28 -6.75
C CYS A 413 1.64 -7.78 -7.66
N GLY A 414 1.61 -9.07 -8.01
CA GLY A 414 0.65 -9.66 -8.93
C GLY A 414 -0.09 -10.87 -8.39
N MET A 415 -1.39 -10.92 -8.68
CA MET A 415 -2.22 -12.12 -8.51
C MET A 415 -2.80 -12.50 -9.88
N PHE A 416 -2.83 -13.77 -10.21
CA PHE A 416 -3.28 -14.26 -11.50
C PHE A 416 -4.27 -15.41 -11.37
N ARG A 417 -5.08 -15.60 -12.42
CA ARG A 417 -5.95 -16.78 -12.57
C ARG A 417 -5.09 -18.00 -12.86
N ARG A 418 -5.24 -19.06 -12.08
CA ARG A 418 -4.47 -20.31 -12.28
C ARG A 418 -4.58 -20.86 -13.70
N GLU A 419 -5.72 -20.69 -14.33
CA GLU A 419 -5.94 -21.13 -15.72
C GLU A 419 -4.94 -20.56 -16.74
N LEU A 420 -4.28 -19.42 -16.44
CA LEU A 420 -3.22 -18.89 -17.30
C LEU A 420 -1.99 -19.80 -17.29
N TYR A 421 -1.62 -20.28 -16.10
CA TYR A 421 -0.53 -21.25 -15.96
C TYR A 421 -0.85 -22.54 -16.73
N ASP A 422 -2.08 -23.04 -16.64
CA ASP A 422 -2.51 -24.25 -17.32
C ASP A 422 -2.46 -24.10 -18.86
N LYS A 423 -2.64 -22.87 -19.36
CA LYS A 423 -2.62 -22.57 -20.81
C LYS A 423 -1.21 -22.41 -21.40
N VAL A 424 -0.32 -21.68 -20.69
CA VAL A 424 0.97 -21.24 -21.26
C VAL A 424 2.18 -21.66 -20.45
N GLY A 425 1.98 -22.42 -19.39
CA GLY A 425 3.03 -22.79 -18.43
C GLY A 425 3.45 -21.62 -17.56
N GLY A 426 4.45 -21.86 -16.73
CA GLY A 426 4.94 -20.90 -15.72
C GLY A 426 6.23 -20.21 -16.10
N MET A 427 7.09 -20.14 -15.10
CA MET A 427 8.40 -19.50 -15.19
C MET A 427 9.35 -20.27 -16.07
N ARG A 428 10.29 -19.59 -16.69
CA ARG A 428 11.42 -20.21 -17.35
C ARG A 428 12.42 -20.69 -16.30
N GLU A 429 12.87 -21.93 -16.45
CA GLU A 429 13.80 -22.58 -15.53
C GLU A 429 15.27 -22.46 -15.98
N ASP A 430 15.48 -22.05 -17.23
CA ASP A 430 16.79 -21.90 -17.87
C ASP A 430 17.42 -20.50 -17.68
N ILE A 431 16.75 -19.62 -16.92
CA ILE A 431 17.21 -18.25 -16.63
C ILE A 431 17.45 -18.07 -15.13
N GLY A 432 18.51 -17.36 -14.78
CA GLY A 432 18.90 -17.18 -13.37
C GLY A 432 18.30 -15.94 -12.68
N GLY A 433 17.34 -15.25 -13.33
CA GLY A 433 16.67 -14.06 -12.84
C GLY A 433 15.61 -13.60 -13.84
N ASP A 434 14.76 -12.63 -13.45
CA ASP A 434 13.67 -12.10 -14.26
C ASP A 434 12.67 -13.19 -14.76
N GLU A 435 12.62 -14.31 -14.06
CA GLU A 435 11.70 -15.41 -14.30
C GLU A 435 10.23 -14.98 -14.19
N ASP A 436 9.97 -13.97 -13.36
CA ASP A 436 8.68 -13.31 -13.21
C ASP A 436 8.29 -12.52 -14.46
N TRP A 437 9.22 -11.76 -15.02
CA TRP A 437 8.96 -11.02 -16.26
C TRP A 437 8.59 -11.94 -17.40
N ALA A 438 9.33 -13.04 -17.58
CA ALA A 438 9.04 -14.07 -18.55
C ALA A 438 7.63 -14.64 -18.41
N MET A 439 7.23 -14.97 -17.17
CA MET A 439 5.91 -15.49 -16.86
C MET A 439 4.81 -14.46 -17.16
N TRP A 440 5.01 -13.20 -16.75
CA TRP A 440 4.03 -12.15 -17.00
C TRP A 440 3.78 -11.92 -18.49
N LEU A 441 4.82 -11.92 -19.33
CA LEU A 441 4.65 -11.78 -20.78
C LEU A 441 3.84 -12.94 -21.37
N LYS A 442 4.10 -14.18 -20.95
CA LYS A 442 3.29 -15.34 -21.36
C LYS A 442 1.83 -15.18 -20.97
N PHE A 443 1.55 -14.77 -19.72
CA PHE A 443 0.17 -14.57 -19.26
C PHE A 443 -0.54 -13.45 -20.02
N LEU A 444 0.16 -12.34 -20.27
CA LEU A 444 -0.38 -11.22 -21.05
C LEU A 444 -0.64 -11.57 -22.53
N SER A 445 0.00 -12.59 -23.09
CA SER A 445 -0.27 -13.02 -24.47
C SER A 445 -1.62 -13.73 -24.64
N VAL A 446 -2.17 -14.29 -23.57
CA VAL A 446 -3.42 -15.08 -23.58
C VAL A 446 -4.54 -14.50 -22.70
N SER A 447 -4.28 -13.41 -21.98
CA SER A 447 -5.27 -12.71 -21.16
C SER A 447 -5.76 -11.44 -21.85
N LYS A 448 -6.99 -11.00 -21.53
CA LYS A 448 -7.45 -9.66 -21.93
C LYS A 448 -6.74 -8.61 -21.09
N ARG A 449 -5.95 -7.78 -21.74
CA ARG A 449 -5.01 -6.82 -21.12
C ARG A 449 -5.65 -5.55 -20.58
N THR A 450 -6.85 -5.22 -21.04
CA THR A 450 -7.54 -3.97 -20.70
C THR A 450 -7.94 -3.85 -19.22
N ASP A 451 -7.89 -4.96 -18.49
CA ASP A 451 -8.43 -5.07 -17.15
C ASP A 451 -7.37 -5.49 -16.13
N ILE A 452 -6.13 -4.96 -16.24
CA ILE A 452 -5.18 -5.04 -15.13
C ILE A 452 -5.77 -4.19 -14.01
N ALA A 453 -6.38 -4.87 -13.05
CA ALA A 453 -7.03 -4.24 -11.92
C ALA A 453 -5.97 -3.61 -11.01
N LYS A 454 -6.09 -2.30 -10.75
CA LYS A 454 -5.14 -1.55 -9.94
C LYS A 454 -5.82 -0.98 -8.71
N PRO A 455 -5.39 -1.33 -7.50
CA PRO A 455 -5.75 -0.56 -6.31
C PRO A 455 -5.00 0.77 -6.28
N ASP A 456 -5.63 1.80 -5.74
CA ASP A 456 -5.08 3.16 -5.66
C ASP A 456 -3.88 3.29 -4.71
N ILE A 457 -3.70 2.31 -3.81
CA ILE A 457 -2.66 2.29 -2.78
C ILE A 457 -1.82 1.02 -2.91
N PRO A 458 -0.48 1.10 -2.71
CA PRO A 458 0.38 -0.09 -2.68
C PRO A 458 -0.09 -1.13 -1.67
N LYS A 459 -0.17 -2.40 -2.09
CA LYS A 459 -0.63 -3.52 -1.25
C LYS A 459 0.49 -4.48 -0.83
N ALA A 460 1.70 -4.30 -1.34
CA ALA A 460 2.87 -5.07 -0.94
C ALA A 460 3.99 -4.15 -0.44
N LEU A 461 4.83 -4.68 0.43
CA LEU A 461 6.09 -4.10 0.85
C LEU A 461 7.23 -4.94 0.32
N SER A 462 8.15 -4.32 -0.41
CA SER A 462 9.34 -5.01 -0.92
C SER A 462 10.59 -4.51 -0.22
N MET A 463 11.38 -5.43 0.33
CA MET A 463 12.60 -5.12 1.06
C MET A 463 13.78 -4.97 0.10
N PHE A 464 14.43 -3.80 0.18
CA PHE A 464 15.70 -3.54 -0.52
C PHE A 464 16.83 -3.36 0.51
N GLY A 465 18.00 -3.94 0.20
CA GLY A 465 19.19 -3.77 1.06
C GLY A 465 19.49 -4.98 1.94
N TYR A 466 18.80 -6.10 1.74
CA TYR A 466 19.33 -7.36 2.24
C TYR A 466 20.73 -7.56 1.61
N PRO A 467 21.77 -7.89 2.39
CA PRO A 467 23.12 -8.07 1.86
C PRO A 467 23.08 -9.11 0.74
N ARG A 468 23.11 -8.62 -0.49
CA ARG A 468 23.32 -9.50 -1.64
C ARG A 468 24.82 -9.64 -1.79
N ASP A 469 25.27 -10.87 -1.94
CA ASP A 469 26.65 -11.11 -2.34
C ASP A 469 26.93 -10.32 -3.62
N ILE A 470 28.04 -9.56 -3.63
CA ILE A 470 28.47 -8.76 -4.80
C ILE A 470 28.57 -9.65 -6.04
N ALA A 471 28.98 -10.93 -5.87
CA ALA A 471 29.00 -11.91 -6.94
C ALA A 471 27.61 -12.22 -7.50
N VAL A 472 26.57 -12.24 -6.64
CA VAL A 472 25.15 -12.44 -7.07
C VAL A 472 24.64 -11.22 -7.81
N ALA A 473 24.96 -10.00 -7.34
CA ALA A 473 24.58 -8.77 -8.04
C ALA A 473 25.23 -8.68 -9.43
N LYS A 474 26.54 -8.99 -9.54
CA LYS A 474 27.25 -9.02 -10.82
C LYS A 474 26.70 -10.10 -11.77
N LYS A 475 26.42 -11.29 -11.26
CA LYS A 475 25.78 -12.37 -12.03
C LYS A 475 24.40 -11.99 -12.52
N ARG A 476 23.66 -11.16 -11.77
CA ARG A 476 22.36 -10.65 -12.16
C ARG A 476 22.45 -9.67 -13.32
N GLU A 477 23.44 -8.77 -13.32
CA GLU A 477 23.68 -7.86 -14.47
C GLU A 477 24.07 -8.61 -15.74
N GLU A 478 24.91 -9.66 -15.62
CA GLU A 478 25.25 -10.54 -16.73
C GLU A 478 24.04 -11.33 -17.24
N ASN A 479 23.20 -11.85 -16.34
CA ASN A 479 21.95 -12.54 -16.70
C ASN A 479 20.92 -11.62 -17.36
N TYR A 480 20.84 -10.36 -16.94
CA TYR A 480 19.93 -9.36 -17.52
C TYR A 480 20.17 -9.21 -19.02
N ALA A 481 21.41 -9.03 -19.44
CA ALA A 481 21.77 -8.89 -20.85
C ALA A 481 21.47 -10.16 -21.68
N VAL A 482 21.60 -11.32 -21.09
CA VAL A 482 21.27 -12.62 -21.76
C VAL A 482 19.76 -12.83 -21.80
N PHE A 483 19.07 -12.56 -20.69
CA PHE A 483 17.63 -12.68 -20.57
C PHE A 483 16.87 -11.84 -21.57
N ASP A 484 17.19 -10.53 -21.66
CA ASP A 484 16.54 -9.63 -22.59
C ASP A 484 16.60 -10.15 -24.03
N LYS A 485 17.75 -10.66 -24.44
CA LYS A 485 17.91 -11.25 -25.78
C LYS A 485 17.05 -12.49 -25.98
N ILE A 486 17.02 -13.38 -25.02
CA ILE A 486 16.28 -14.65 -25.15
C ILE A 486 14.77 -14.37 -25.11
N MET A 487 14.29 -13.62 -24.14
CA MET A 487 12.88 -13.43 -23.91
C MET A 487 12.21 -12.55 -24.96
N LEU A 488 12.86 -11.44 -25.33
CA LEU A 488 12.35 -10.55 -26.37
C LEU A 488 12.55 -11.09 -27.78
N SER A 489 13.27 -12.20 -27.93
CA SER A 489 13.43 -12.93 -29.20
C SER A 489 12.59 -14.20 -29.26
N ASP A 490 11.76 -14.50 -28.26
CA ASP A 490 10.88 -15.66 -28.26
C ASP A 490 9.66 -15.40 -29.15
N GLU A 491 9.71 -15.91 -30.38
CA GLU A 491 8.65 -15.75 -31.37
C GLU A 491 7.38 -16.55 -31.04
N SER A 492 7.41 -17.43 -30.04
CA SER A 492 6.21 -18.16 -29.57
C SER A 492 5.23 -17.26 -28.83
N ILE A 493 5.70 -16.13 -28.25
CA ILE A 493 4.88 -15.15 -27.59
C ILE A 493 4.42 -14.12 -28.62
N VAL A 494 3.12 -14.11 -28.89
CA VAL A 494 2.50 -13.19 -29.86
C VAL A 494 1.32 -12.47 -29.21
N PHE A 495 1.27 -11.17 -29.39
CA PHE A 495 0.19 -10.32 -28.91
C PHE A 495 -0.66 -9.82 -30.07
N THR A 496 -1.97 -9.96 -29.97
CA THR A 496 -2.89 -9.23 -30.85
C THR A 496 -3.07 -7.83 -30.28
N VAL A 497 -2.70 -6.81 -31.05
CA VAL A 497 -2.69 -5.40 -30.65
C VAL A 497 -3.64 -4.63 -31.54
N THR A 498 -4.51 -3.82 -30.94
CA THR A 498 -5.47 -2.99 -31.68
C THR A 498 -4.85 -1.67 -32.11
N LYS A 499 -5.47 -1.02 -33.10
CA LYS A 499 -5.07 0.32 -33.55
C LYS A 499 -5.17 1.35 -32.41
N ASP A 500 -6.15 1.21 -31.53
CA ASP A 500 -6.33 2.12 -30.39
C ASP A 500 -5.21 1.94 -29.36
N GLU A 501 -4.75 0.71 -29.10
CA GLU A 501 -3.58 0.45 -28.24
C GLU A 501 -2.31 1.07 -28.83
N ILE A 502 -2.10 0.96 -30.14
CA ILE A 502 -0.94 1.60 -30.81
C ILE A 502 -1.01 3.12 -30.66
N THR A 503 -2.18 3.71 -30.86
CA THR A 503 -2.40 5.15 -30.67
C THR A 503 -2.13 5.58 -29.22
N LEU A 504 -2.59 4.79 -28.26
CA LEU A 504 -2.31 5.02 -26.85
C LEU A 504 -0.81 4.97 -26.58
N TRP A 505 -0.08 3.98 -27.11
CA TRP A 505 1.36 3.86 -26.95
C TRP A 505 2.12 5.08 -27.52
N GLN A 506 1.73 5.55 -28.71
CA GLN A 506 2.33 6.76 -29.31
C GLN A 506 2.17 7.97 -28.40
N ASN A 507 0.96 8.19 -27.87
CA ASN A 507 0.68 9.31 -26.98
C ASN A 507 1.43 9.21 -25.65
N THR A 508 1.53 8.00 -25.08
CA THR A 508 2.24 7.75 -23.82
C THR A 508 3.74 8.01 -24.00
N VAL A 509 4.38 7.41 -25.00
CA VAL A 509 5.82 7.61 -25.25
C VAL A 509 6.13 9.07 -25.54
N LYS A 510 5.26 9.77 -26.27
CA LYS A 510 5.41 11.20 -26.53
C LYS A 510 5.39 12.01 -25.22
N ALA A 511 4.39 11.77 -24.36
CA ALA A 511 4.29 12.48 -23.08
C ALA A 511 5.48 12.19 -22.16
N ASP A 512 5.96 10.93 -22.10
CA ASP A 512 7.13 10.55 -21.33
C ASP A 512 8.40 11.26 -21.83
N VAL A 513 8.61 11.31 -23.14
CA VAL A 513 9.75 12.03 -23.73
C VAL A 513 9.68 13.53 -23.45
N GLU A 514 8.51 14.15 -23.57
CA GLU A 514 8.31 15.57 -23.23
C GLU A 514 8.64 15.84 -21.75
N HIS A 515 8.20 14.96 -20.85
CA HIS A 515 8.53 15.07 -19.43
C HIS A 515 10.05 14.91 -19.20
N LEU A 516 10.68 13.89 -19.76
CA LEU A 516 12.12 13.65 -19.62
C LEU A 516 12.96 14.80 -20.21
N LYS A 517 12.56 15.37 -21.34
CA LYS A 517 13.17 16.58 -21.91
C LYS A 517 13.08 17.76 -20.92
N SER A 518 11.96 17.93 -20.24
CA SER A 518 11.74 19.02 -19.27
C SER A 518 12.71 18.99 -18.09
N ILE A 519 13.25 17.80 -17.76
CA ILE A 519 14.23 17.58 -16.68
C ILE A 519 15.65 17.24 -17.19
N GLY A 520 15.86 17.21 -18.50
CA GLY A 520 17.16 16.93 -19.13
C GLY A 520 17.64 15.49 -18.97
N ALA A 521 16.73 14.53 -18.82
CA ALA A 521 17.04 13.12 -18.52
C ALA A 521 16.78 12.17 -19.71
N GLU A 522 16.35 12.64 -20.87
CA GLU A 522 15.90 11.82 -22.00
C GLU A 522 17.00 10.89 -22.55
N LYS A 523 18.23 11.34 -22.57
CA LYS A 523 19.36 10.54 -23.08
C LYS A 523 19.82 9.48 -22.09
N GLU A 524 19.87 9.83 -20.82
CA GLU A 524 20.24 8.91 -19.75
C GLU A 524 19.18 7.80 -19.60
N TYR A 525 17.92 8.16 -19.61
CA TYR A 525 16.82 7.20 -19.46
C TYR A 525 16.84 6.11 -20.55
N ILE A 526 16.89 6.50 -21.83
CA ILE A 526 16.87 5.52 -22.92
C ILE A 526 18.10 4.60 -22.93
N SER A 527 19.24 5.09 -22.45
CA SER A 527 20.47 4.29 -22.37
C SER A 527 20.38 3.17 -21.32
N THR A 528 19.45 3.25 -20.38
CA THR A 528 19.21 2.22 -19.35
C THR A 528 18.26 1.10 -19.81
N LEU A 529 17.64 1.24 -20.98
CA LEU A 529 16.65 0.29 -21.47
C LEU A 529 17.25 -0.65 -22.52
N PRO A 530 16.88 -1.94 -22.49
CA PRO A 530 17.33 -2.90 -23.50
C PRO A 530 16.75 -2.53 -24.87
N CYS A 531 17.61 -2.43 -25.87
CA CYS A 531 17.25 -2.08 -27.25
C CYS A 531 17.59 -3.21 -28.22
N LEU A 532 16.58 -3.79 -28.84
CA LEU A 532 16.73 -4.84 -29.86
C LEU A 532 16.73 -4.28 -31.29
N GLY A 533 16.78 -2.98 -31.45
CA GLY A 533 16.74 -2.25 -32.70
C GLY A 533 15.60 -1.22 -32.73
N CYS A 534 15.44 -0.54 -33.86
CA CYS A 534 14.39 0.45 -34.07
C CYS A 534 13.59 0.10 -35.33
N GLN A 535 12.29 -0.09 -35.23
CA GLN A 535 11.43 -0.41 -36.35
C GLN A 535 10.07 0.27 -36.20
N ASN A 536 9.60 0.94 -37.24
CA ASN A 536 8.25 1.46 -37.31
C ASN A 536 7.24 0.32 -37.49
N ILE A 537 6.06 0.48 -36.92
CA ILE A 537 4.92 -0.39 -37.12
C ILE A 537 3.79 0.43 -37.75
N GLU A 538 3.37 0.01 -38.91
CA GLU A 538 2.19 0.58 -39.61
C GLU A 538 1.06 -0.40 -39.52
N PRO A 539 -0.02 -0.10 -38.77
CA PRO A 539 -1.19 -0.98 -38.69
C PRO A 539 -1.86 -1.08 -40.08
N THR A 540 -1.93 -2.29 -40.63
CA THR A 540 -2.59 -2.56 -41.91
C THR A 540 -4.07 -2.91 -41.79
N GLY A 541 -4.59 -2.91 -40.54
CA GLY A 541 -5.98 -3.23 -40.20
C GLY A 541 -6.31 -2.77 -38.77
N ASP A 542 -7.44 -3.23 -38.25
CA ASP A 542 -7.90 -2.89 -36.92
C ASP A 542 -7.06 -3.58 -35.81
N GLU A 543 -6.46 -4.72 -36.16
CA GLU A 543 -5.60 -5.51 -35.28
C GLU A 543 -4.31 -5.95 -35.99
N ILE A 544 -3.23 -6.08 -35.26
CA ILE A 544 -1.95 -6.60 -35.73
C ILE A 544 -1.34 -7.55 -34.70
N SER A 545 -0.69 -8.62 -35.18
CA SER A 545 0.04 -9.56 -34.33
C SER A 545 1.50 -9.16 -34.20
N LEU A 546 1.98 -8.97 -32.97
CA LEU A 546 3.32 -8.50 -32.66
C LEU A 546 3.99 -9.39 -31.60
N THR A 547 5.26 -9.69 -31.81
CA THR A 547 6.12 -10.30 -30.76
C THR A 547 6.62 -9.25 -29.78
N PRO A 548 7.06 -9.64 -28.56
CA PRO A 548 7.71 -8.73 -27.62
C PRO A 548 8.86 -7.96 -28.25
N LYS A 549 9.66 -8.62 -29.08
CA LYS A 549 10.78 -7.99 -29.82
C LYS A 549 10.29 -6.86 -30.73
N GLN A 550 9.27 -7.10 -31.53
CA GLN A 550 8.72 -6.07 -32.42
C GLN A 550 8.17 -4.88 -31.64
N ILE A 551 7.50 -5.12 -30.51
CA ILE A 551 7.00 -4.07 -29.63
C ILE A 551 8.16 -3.28 -29.00
N ASN A 552 9.24 -3.95 -28.53
CA ASN A 552 10.44 -3.28 -28.05
C ASN A 552 11.08 -2.38 -29.14
N MET A 553 11.25 -2.91 -30.35
CA MET A 553 11.80 -2.14 -31.48
C MET A 553 10.93 -0.93 -31.83
N TYR A 554 9.62 -1.07 -31.75
CA TYR A 554 8.70 0.05 -32.01
C TYR A 554 8.76 1.10 -30.90
N TYR A 555 8.87 0.72 -29.64
CA TYR A 555 9.09 1.67 -28.53
C TYR A 555 10.33 2.53 -28.80
N HIS A 556 11.48 1.91 -29.12
CA HIS A 556 12.72 2.63 -29.41
C HIS A 556 12.61 3.51 -30.65
N TYR A 557 11.86 3.08 -31.66
CA TYR A 557 11.55 3.92 -32.82
C TYR A 557 10.76 5.17 -32.43
N LEU A 558 9.68 5.02 -31.66
CA LEU A 558 8.86 6.14 -31.19
C LEU A 558 9.65 7.08 -30.29
N TYR A 559 10.42 6.53 -29.37
CA TYR A 559 11.25 7.31 -28.46
C TYR A 559 12.24 8.19 -29.22
N ASN A 560 13.00 7.61 -30.13
CA ASN A 560 13.96 8.34 -30.99
C ASN A 560 13.27 9.38 -31.87
N LYS A 561 12.10 9.07 -32.42
CA LYS A 561 11.29 10.02 -33.18
C LYS A 561 10.97 11.25 -32.34
N TYR A 562 10.38 11.07 -31.15
CA TYR A 562 9.95 12.18 -30.31
C TYR A 562 11.11 12.92 -29.60
N VAL A 563 12.24 12.27 -29.36
CA VAL A 563 13.46 12.97 -28.90
C VAL A 563 13.97 13.94 -29.95
N ASN A 564 13.87 13.59 -31.24
CA ASN A 564 14.37 14.42 -32.35
C ASN A 564 13.36 15.47 -32.88
N GLU A 565 12.06 15.32 -32.55
CA GLU A 565 11.06 16.36 -32.74
C GLU A 565 11.18 17.44 -31.64
#